data_76260f3c299a20e1635a0517becda074
#
_entry.id   76260f3c299a20e1635a0517becda074
#
_cell.length_a   1.000
_cell.length_b   1.000
_cell.length_c   1.000
_cell.angle_alpha   90.00
_cell.angle_beta   90.00
_cell.angle_gamma   90.00
#
_symmetry.space_group_name_H-M   'P 1'
#
loop_
_entity.id
_entity.type
_entity.pdbx_description
1 polymer ?
#
loop_
_entity_poly.entity_id
_entity_poly.type
_entity_poly.pdbx_seq_one_letter_code
_entity_poly.pdbx_strand_id
1 'polypeptide(L)'
;VKNIQMEPNPELLTELFELRMPFGKYKGTLIGDLPEAYILWFNRQGFPKGKLGLLLQTMYEIKLNGLSFLLDPIRKSKTKG
;
A
#
# COMPACT_ATOMS: atom_id res chain seq x y z
N VAL A 1 11.67 21.76 -6.62
CA VAL A 1 11.37 21.51 -6.61
C VAL A 1 10.83 21.02 -6.53
N LYS A 2 10.49 20.74 -6.60
CA LYS A 2 10.02 20.23 -6.61
C LYS A 2 9.28 19.74 -6.14
N ASN A 3 8.52 19.58 -6.26
CA ASN A 3 7.78 19.15 -5.89
C ASN A 3 7.38 18.14 -5.65
N ILE A 4 7.38 18.04 -5.40
CA ILE A 4 7.06 17.05 -5.18
C ILE A 4 5.91 16.60 -4.71
N GLN A 5 5.17 16.22 -5.25
CA GLN A 5 4.06 15.88 -4.92
C GLN A 5 3.94 14.54 -4.64
N MET A 6 3.38 14.08 -3.70
CA MET A 6 3.22 12.75 -3.36
C MET A 6 1.91 12.26 -3.85
N GLU A 7 1.69 12.44 -5.14
CA GLU A 7 0.49 11.96 -5.65
C GLU A 7 0.65 10.55 -6.05
N PRO A 8 0.10 9.54 -5.36
CA PRO A 8 0.26 8.16 -5.74
C PRO A 8 -0.31 7.90 -7.12
N ASN A 9 0.36 7.05 -7.87
CA ASN A 9 -0.08 6.65 -9.18
C ASN A 9 -1.41 5.89 -9.05
N PRO A 10 -2.47 6.27 -9.77
CA PRO A 10 -3.76 5.60 -9.64
C PRO A 10 -3.71 4.11 -9.89
N GLU A 11 -2.84 3.67 -10.79
CA GLU A 11 -2.72 2.24 -11.04
C GLU A 11 -2.19 1.51 -9.84
N LEU A 12 -1.25 2.11 -9.12
CA LEU A 12 -0.72 1.49 -7.92
C LEU A 12 -1.78 1.43 -6.84
N LEU A 13 -2.63 2.44 -6.74
CA LEU A 13 -3.69 2.42 -5.75
C LEU A 13 -4.64 1.26 -6.00
N THR A 14 -4.95 1.00 -7.25
CA THR A 14 -5.81 -0.12 -7.59
C THR A 14 -5.14 -1.44 -7.27
N GLU A 15 -3.86 -1.56 -7.58
CA GLU A 15 -3.13 -2.80 -7.34
C GLU A 15 -3.01 -3.12 -5.85
N LEU A 16 -3.07 -2.11 -4.99
CA LEU A 16 -3.05 -2.37 -3.56
C LEU A 16 -4.19 -3.30 -3.12
N PHE A 17 -5.28 -3.30 -3.87
CA PHE A 17 -6.42 -4.15 -3.56
C PHE A 17 -6.59 -5.29 -4.54
N GLU A 18 -5.53 -5.61 -5.28
CA GLU A 18 -5.52 -6.75 -6.18
C GLU A 18 -4.43 -7.75 -5.79
N LEU A 19 -3.32 -7.24 -5.29
CA LEU A 19 -2.21 -8.09 -4.91
C LEU A 19 -2.30 -8.50 -3.45
N ARG A 20 -1.97 -9.75 -3.17
CA ARG A 20 -1.97 -10.24 -1.80
C ARG A 20 -0.56 -10.46 -1.34
N MET A 21 -0.34 -10.31 -0.03
CA MET A 21 0.97 -10.53 0.55
C MET A 21 1.37 -11.98 0.30
N PRO A 22 2.54 -12.21 -0.31
CA PRO A 22 2.91 -13.56 -0.72
C PRO A 22 3.60 -14.39 0.36
N PHE A 23 3.95 -13.80 1.49
CA PHE A 23 4.66 -14.53 2.53
C PHE A 23 4.44 -13.88 3.88
N GLY A 24 4.93 -14.55 4.91
CA GLY A 24 4.96 -14.01 6.26
C GLY A 24 3.65 -14.09 7.00
N LYS A 25 3.60 -13.35 8.09
CA LYS A 25 2.47 -13.37 9.00
C LYS A 25 1.15 -13.00 8.32
N TYR A 26 1.22 -12.11 7.34
CA TYR A 26 0.01 -11.64 6.67
C TYR A 26 -0.16 -12.19 5.27
N LYS A 27 0.41 -13.36 5.03
CA LYS A 27 0.26 -14.00 3.73
C LYS A 27 -1.22 -14.12 3.36
N GLY A 28 -1.56 -13.73 2.15
CA GLY A 28 -2.93 -13.79 1.68
C GLY A 28 -3.75 -12.54 1.91
N THR A 29 -3.24 -11.61 2.70
CA THR A 29 -3.93 -10.36 2.95
C THR A 29 -3.63 -9.38 1.82
N LEU A 30 -4.65 -8.66 1.37
CA LEU A 30 -4.43 -7.64 0.34
C LEU A 30 -3.46 -6.59 0.87
N ILE A 31 -2.59 -6.10 0.00
CA ILE A 31 -1.59 -5.11 0.42
C ILE A 31 -2.27 -3.89 1.04
N GLY A 32 -3.38 -3.46 0.46
CA GLY A 32 -4.08 -2.29 0.97
C GLY A 32 -4.72 -2.49 2.33
N ASP A 33 -4.81 -3.75 2.79
CA ASP A 33 -5.41 -4.05 4.09
C ASP A 33 -4.38 -4.39 5.16
N LEU A 34 -3.10 -4.27 4.86
CA LEU A 34 -2.08 -4.59 5.84
C LEU A 34 -2.08 -3.59 6.98
N PRO A 35 -1.83 -4.05 8.23
CA PRO A 35 -1.81 -3.13 9.37
C PRO A 35 -0.67 -2.14 9.26
N GLU A 36 -0.87 -0.97 9.83
CA GLU A 36 0.14 0.08 9.79
C GLU A 36 1.44 -0.38 10.44
N ALA A 37 1.37 -1.10 11.54
CA ALA A 37 2.57 -1.54 12.24
C ALA A 37 3.44 -2.42 11.35
N TYR A 38 2.80 -3.25 10.52
CA TYR A 38 3.52 -4.12 9.61
C TYR A 38 4.22 -3.31 8.53
N ILE A 39 3.53 -2.31 8.01
CA ILE A 39 4.11 -1.42 7.01
C ILE A 39 5.31 -0.67 7.59
N LEU A 40 5.18 -0.18 8.83
CA LEU A 40 6.28 0.51 9.48
C LEU A 40 7.47 -0.42 9.71
N TRP A 41 7.19 -1.68 9.99
CA TRP A 41 8.25 -2.67 10.17
C TRP A 41 9.07 -2.77 8.88
N PHE A 42 8.41 -2.83 7.72
CA PHE A 42 9.15 -2.89 6.46
C PHE A 42 9.98 -1.64 6.24
N ASN A 43 9.48 -0.49 6.67
CA ASN A 43 10.25 0.73 6.50
C ASN A 43 11.57 0.66 7.28
N ARG A 44 11.54 0.00 8.44
CA ARG A 44 12.75 -0.14 9.25
C ARG A 44 13.67 -1.23 8.71
N GLN A 45 13.11 -2.32 8.22
CA GLN A 45 13.90 -3.45 7.75
C GLN A 45 14.36 -3.30 6.30
N GLY A 46 13.68 -2.49 5.55
CA GLY A 46 13.93 -2.38 4.14
C GLY A 46 12.82 -3.04 3.35
N PHE A 47 12.35 -2.35 2.33
CA PHE A 47 11.27 -2.89 1.51
C PHE A 47 11.81 -3.95 0.55
N PRO A 48 11.02 -4.99 0.25
CA PRO A 48 11.44 -5.97 -0.75
C PRO A 48 11.61 -5.30 -2.12
N LYS A 49 12.28 -5.98 -3.01
CA LYS A 49 12.45 -5.47 -4.35
C LYS A 49 11.24 -5.79 -5.19
N GLY A 50 11.14 -5.11 -6.33
CA GLY A 50 10.09 -5.38 -7.29
C GLY A 50 8.77 -4.74 -6.96
N LYS A 51 7.73 -5.22 -7.60
CA LYS A 51 6.40 -4.64 -7.46
C LYS A 51 5.90 -4.69 -6.01
N LEU A 52 6.18 -5.78 -5.32
CA LEU A 52 5.74 -5.89 -3.94
C LEU A 52 6.33 -4.76 -3.09
N GLY A 53 7.63 -4.51 -3.24
CA GLY A 53 8.25 -3.44 -2.48
C GLY A 53 7.69 -2.09 -2.83
N LEU A 54 7.41 -1.88 -4.12
CA LEU A 54 6.82 -0.63 -4.56
C LEU A 54 5.46 -0.40 -3.92
N LEU A 55 4.64 -1.45 -3.87
CA LEU A 55 3.31 -1.34 -3.27
C LEU A 55 3.38 -1.11 -1.76
N LEU A 56 4.29 -1.81 -1.08
CA LEU A 56 4.45 -1.62 0.35
C LEU A 56 4.94 -0.21 0.65
N GLN A 57 5.87 0.31 -0.14
CA GLN A 57 6.36 1.65 0.04
C GLN A 57 5.25 2.67 -0.24
N THR A 58 4.42 2.40 -1.23
CA THR A 58 3.28 3.27 -1.53
C THR A 58 2.35 3.34 -0.33
N MET A 59 2.06 2.19 0.30
CA MET A 59 1.24 2.18 1.50
C MET A 59 1.89 2.97 2.62
N TYR A 60 3.20 2.85 2.77
CA TYR A 60 3.91 3.60 3.80
C TYR A 60 3.72 5.11 3.58
N GLU A 61 3.89 5.55 2.34
CA GLU A 61 3.77 6.96 2.04
C GLU A 61 2.35 7.47 2.21
N ILE A 62 1.37 6.65 1.84
CA ILE A 62 -0.02 7.03 2.03
C ILE A 62 -0.32 7.25 3.50
N LYS A 63 0.14 6.33 4.36
CA LYS A 63 -0.12 6.46 5.79
C LYS A 63 0.66 7.61 6.39
N LEU A 64 1.90 7.78 5.96
CA LEU A 64 2.74 8.84 6.47
C LEU A 64 2.16 10.22 6.17
N ASN A 65 1.55 10.37 5.01
CA ASN A 65 1.02 11.65 4.58
C ASN A 65 -0.48 11.85 4.86
N GLY A 66 -1.06 10.92 5.62
CA GLY A 66 -2.46 11.06 5.98
C GLY A 66 -3.42 10.93 4.81
N LEU A 67 -3.05 10.16 3.80
CA LEU A 67 -3.84 10.05 2.59
C LEU A 67 -4.66 8.78 2.51
N SER A 68 -4.86 8.11 3.66
CA SER A 68 -5.58 6.84 3.65
C SER A 68 -7.00 6.97 3.09
N PHE A 69 -7.56 8.16 3.16
CA PHE A 69 -8.90 8.37 2.63
C PHE A 69 -8.97 8.10 1.12
N LEU A 70 -7.84 8.18 0.43
CA LEU A 70 -7.82 7.89 -1.00
C LEU A 70 -8.13 6.44 -1.30
N LEU A 71 -7.95 5.57 -0.30
CA LEU A 71 -8.15 4.14 -0.49
C LEU A 71 -9.61 3.72 -0.35
N ASP A 72 -10.42 4.53 0.32
CA ASP A 72 -11.79 4.16 0.60
C ASP A 72 -12.63 3.87 -0.65
N PRO A 73 -12.64 4.74 -1.65
CA PRO A 73 -13.45 4.46 -2.84
C PRO A 73 -12.98 3.20 -3.56
N ILE A 74 -11.67 2.96 -3.57
CA ILE A 74 -11.13 1.80 -4.26
C ILE A 74 -11.48 0.53 -3.51
N ARG A 75 -11.36 0.56 -2.18
CA ARG A 75 -11.72 -0.57 -1.35
C ARG A 75 -13.18 -0.95 -1.55
N LYS A 76 -14.05 0.05 -1.55
CA LYS A 76 -15.47 -0.20 -1.73
C LYS A 76 -15.75 -0.80 -3.09
N SER A 77 -15.10 -0.28 -4.12
CA SER A 77 -15.30 -0.78 -5.47
C SER A 77 -14.88 -2.23 -5.59
N LYS A 78 -13.77 -2.60 -4.95
CA LYS A 78 -13.25 -3.95 -5.08
C LYS A 78 -13.97 -4.97 -4.23
N THR A 79 -14.48 -4.54 -3.09
CA THR A 79 -15.12 -5.49 -2.19
C THR A 79 -16.62 -5.57 -2.33
N LYS A 80 -17.17 -4.76 -3.24
CA LYS A 80 -18.55 -4.75 -3.42
C LYS A 80 -18.92 -6.06 -3.98
N GLY A 81 -19.61 -6.75 -3.46
CA GLY A 81 -19.88 -8.09 -3.74
C GLY A 81 -20.48 -8.46 -5.01
#